data_3f65e180ca7dfb7b4b59ea5ce52405f5
#
_entry.id   3f65e180ca7dfb7b4b59ea5ce52405f5
#
_cell.length_a   1.000
_cell.length_b   1.000
_cell.length_c   1.000
_cell.angle_alpha   90.00
_cell.angle_beta   90.00
_cell.angle_gamma   90.00
#
_symmetry.space_group_name_H-M   'P 1'
#
loop_
_entity.id
_entity.type
_entity.pdbx_description
1 polymer ?
#
loop_
_entity_poly.entity_id
_entity_poly.type
_entity_poly.pdbx_seq_one_letter_code
_entity_poly.pdbx_strand_id
1 'polypeptide(L)'
;MESHKIIQVEEKVPLKLLLPLSIQHMFAMFGASVLVPFIFGINPAIVLFMNGVGTLIFSAVTKAKSPAYLGSSFAFLAPAGVVISKMGYPYALGGFVAVGLCGCILSFIIYKCGTKWIDIVLPPAAMGPVVALIGLELSGSAASNAGLLDDKIDPKNVLVFAVTLSVAVFGNILFRGFLSVIPILIAVIAGYLTALACGILDFTQVVEASWFAIPNFQAPKFDMGAILMILPVLLVITSEHIGHQVVTSKIIERDLLTDPGLHRSLFGDNFSTMVSGLIGSVPTTTYGENIGVMAVTKVYSVRVIGGAAILSIICSFVGKLSMMIQTIPGPVIGGISFLLYGMIGASGLRILVDSRVDYGRSRNLMLTSIVFVTGLSGISVNIGTVSLTGMVLACVVAMALSLIFYILDKLKLTNDREA
;
A
#
# COMPACT_ATOMS: atom_id res chain seq x y z
N MET A 1 -3.29 -3.43 35.65
CA MET A 1 -3.53 -3.43 34.19
C MET A 1 -5.05 -3.28 34.01
N GLU A 2 -5.52 -2.07 33.76
CA GLU A 2 -6.92 -1.88 33.40
C GLU A 2 -7.17 -2.65 32.10
N SER A 3 -8.15 -3.55 32.09
CA SER A 3 -8.58 -4.25 30.90
C SER A 3 -9.10 -3.19 29.91
N HIS A 4 -8.29 -2.84 28.91
CA HIS A 4 -8.77 -1.98 27.84
C HIS A 4 -10.00 -2.64 27.24
N LYS A 5 -11.18 -2.02 27.46
CA LYS A 5 -12.46 -2.49 26.95
C LYS A 5 -12.35 -2.57 25.43
N ILE A 6 -12.52 -3.75 24.86
CA ILE A 6 -12.59 -3.96 23.41
C ILE A 6 -13.79 -3.18 22.88
N ILE A 7 -13.58 -2.35 21.88
CA ILE A 7 -14.65 -1.61 21.18
C ILE A 7 -14.88 -2.29 19.84
N GLN A 8 -16.01 -2.92 19.68
CA GLN A 8 -16.36 -3.69 18.49
C GLN A 8 -16.74 -2.79 17.28
N VAL A 9 -16.88 -3.42 16.12
CA VAL A 9 -17.00 -2.76 14.80
C VAL A 9 -18.15 -1.76 14.74
N GLU A 10 -19.33 -2.13 15.28
CA GLU A 10 -20.56 -1.32 15.24
C GLU A 10 -20.71 -0.40 16.45
N GLU A 11 -19.87 -0.57 17.50
CA GLU A 11 -20.02 0.18 18.74
C GLU A 11 -19.85 1.69 18.54
N LYS A 12 -20.68 2.46 19.23
CA LYS A 12 -20.57 3.91 19.30
C LYS A 12 -19.44 4.29 20.24
N VAL A 13 -18.54 5.13 19.72
CA VAL A 13 -17.42 5.68 20.51
C VAL A 13 -17.80 7.09 20.99
N PRO A 14 -17.64 7.42 22.27
CA PRO A 14 -17.85 8.79 22.77
C PRO A 14 -16.99 9.78 22.02
N LEU A 15 -17.49 10.99 21.75
CA LEU A 15 -16.80 12.02 20.96
C LEU A 15 -15.41 12.35 21.50
N LYS A 16 -15.24 12.32 22.84
CA LYS A 16 -13.96 12.55 23.52
C LYS A 16 -12.88 11.53 23.15
N LEU A 17 -13.26 10.30 22.80
CA LEU A 17 -12.36 9.22 22.33
C LEU A 17 -12.34 9.11 20.81
N LEU A 18 -13.46 9.41 20.15
CA LEU A 18 -13.60 9.33 18.71
C LEU A 18 -12.56 10.19 18.00
N LEU A 19 -12.44 11.47 18.39
CA LEU A 19 -11.55 12.40 17.72
C LEU A 19 -10.05 12.02 17.86
N PRO A 20 -9.51 11.75 19.06
CA PRO A 20 -8.11 11.31 19.20
C PRO A 20 -7.81 10.01 18.45
N LEU A 21 -8.70 9.03 18.51
CA LEU A 21 -8.53 7.76 17.81
C LEU A 21 -8.61 7.91 16.29
N SER A 22 -9.50 8.78 15.79
CA SER A 22 -9.58 9.10 14.36
C SER A 22 -8.33 9.81 13.87
N ILE A 23 -7.80 10.75 14.63
CA ILE A 23 -6.52 11.41 14.36
C ILE A 23 -5.39 10.37 14.32
N GLN A 24 -5.38 9.43 15.26
CA GLN A 24 -4.40 8.35 15.32
C GLN A 24 -4.42 7.47 14.05
N HIS A 25 -5.60 7.06 13.58
CA HIS A 25 -5.74 6.29 12.34
C HIS A 25 -5.30 7.09 11.11
N MET A 26 -5.61 8.38 11.04
CA MET A 26 -5.18 9.26 9.94
C MET A 26 -3.65 9.38 9.89
N PHE A 27 -3.01 9.54 11.05
CA PHE A 27 -1.54 9.69 11.11
C PHE A 27 -0.78 8.37 10.99
N ALA A 28 -1.38 7.22 11.31
CA ALA A 28 -0.74 5.93 11.14
C ALA A 28 -0.32 5.67 9.69
N MET A 29 -1.08 6.18 8.72
CA MET A 29 -0.79 6.05 7.30
C MET A 29 -0.13 7.30 6.68
N PHE A 30 0.26 8.27 7.50
CA PHE A 30 0.82 9.53 6.99
C PHE A 30 2.05 9.29 6.10
N GLY A 31 2.92 8.34 6.47
CA GLY A 31 4.11 8.00 5.69
C GLY A 31 3.78 7.64 4.23
N ALA A 32 2.82 6.79 4.02
CA ALA A 32 2.41 6.39 2.67
C ALA A 32 1.68 7.50 1.91
N SER A 33 0.85 8.29 2.62
CA SER A 33 0.15 9.44 2.02
C SER A 33 1.09 10.55 1.57
N VAL A 34 2.31 10.59 2.11
CA VAL A 34 3.39 11.51 1.72
C VAL A 34 4.25 10.91 0.61
N LEU A 35 4.62 9.64 0.77
CA LEU A 35 5.61 8.98 -0.09
C LEU A 35 5.12 8.82 -1.53
N VAL A 36 3.91 8.30 -1.73
CA VAL A 36 3.40 8.01 -3.08
C VAL A 36 3.24 9.28 -3.93
N PRO A 37 2.59 10.36 -3.43
CA PRO A 37 2.54 11.61 -4.19
C PRO A 37 3.90 12.22 -4.47
N PHE A 38 4.87 12.09 -3.53
CA PHE A 38 6.25 12.53 -3.76
C PHE A 38 6.89 11.80 -4.95
N ILE A 39 6.80 10.47 -4.99
CA ILE A 39 7.38 9.65 -6.08
C ILE A 39 6.74 9.97 -7.43
N PHE A 40 5.42 10.18 -7.46
CA PHE A 40 4.70 10.51 -8.69
C PHE A 40 4.76 11.99 -9.07
N GLY A 41 5.33 12.85 -8.22
CA GLY A 41 5.42 14.28 -8.46
C GLY A 41 4.06 15.00 -8.48
N ILE A 42 3.10 14.52 -7.67
CA ILE A 42 1.74 15.08 -7.61
C ILE A 42 1.45 15.76 -6.27
N ASN A 43 0.41 16.61 -6.27
CA ASN A 43 -0.01 17.29 -5.04
C ASN A 43 -0.62 16.29 -4.04
N PRO A 44 -0.11 16.18 -2.79
CA PRO A 44 -0.63 15.28 -1.77
C PRO A 44 -2.08 15.57 -1.35
N ALA A 45 -2.61 16.77 -1.59
CA ALA A 45 -3.98 17.10 -1.26
C ALA A 45 -4.99 16.17 -1.92
N ILE A 46 -4.82 15.85 -3.23
CA ILE A 46 -5.72 14.94 -3.95
C ILE A 46 -5.65 13.52 -3.39
N VAL A 47 -4.48 13.11 -2.88
CA VAL A 47 -4.27 11.80 -2.27
C VAL A 47 -4.99 11.74 -0.92
N LEU A 48 -4.82 12.75 -0.06
CA LEU A 48 -5.55 12.83 1.22
C LEU A 48 -7.07 12.86 1.00
N PHE A 49 -7.54 13.59 -0.02
CA PHE A 49 -8.95 13.61 -0.39
C PHE A 49 -9.46 12.20 -0.72
N MET A 50 -8.75 11.49 -1.61
CA MET A 50 -9.19 10.15 -2.04
C MET A 50 -9.01 9.08 -1.00
N ASN A 51 -8.00 9.17 -0.13
CA ASN A 51 -7.89 8.26 1.01
C ASN A 51 -9.14 8.35 1.90
N GLY A 52 -9.64 9.56 2.15
CA GLY A 52 -10.88 9.76 2.90
C GLY A 52 -12.10 9.28 2.15
N VAL A 53 -12.31 9.74 0.92
CA VAL A 53 -13.46 9.36 0.08
C VAL A 53 -13.49 7.86 -0.17
N GLY A 54 -12.34 7.26 -0.53
CA GLY A 54 -12.21 5.83 -0.76
C GLY A 54 -12.54 4.99 0.48
N THR A 55 -12.09 5.42 1.66
CA THR A 55 -12.44 4.79 2.94
C THR A 55 -13.95 4.83 3.21
N LEU A 56 -14.61 5.95 2.92
CA LEU A 56 -16.08 6.05 3.08
C LEU A 56 -16.81 5.17 2.05
N ILE A 57 -16.35 5.11 0.80
CA ILE A 57 -16.88 4.21 -0.23
C ILE A 57 -16.74 2.75 0.24
N PHE A 58 -15.56 2.36 0.68
CA PHE A 58 -15.29 1.01 1.19
C PHE A 58 -16.22 0.65 2.34
N SER A 59 -16.36 1.54 3.34
CA SER A 59 -17.25 1.35 4.48
C SER A 59 -18.71 1.18 4.04
N ALA A 60 -19.18 1.98 3.08
CA ALA A 60 -20.54 1.88 2.56
C ALA A 60 -20.77 0.54 1.83
N VAL A 61 -19.85 0.13 0.96
CA VAL A 61 -19.96 -1.13 0.20
C VAL A 61 -19.90 -2.35 1.10
N THR A 62 -19.08 -2.33 2.15
CA THR A 62 -18.94 -3.40 3.14
C THR A 62 -20.02 -3.34 4.22
N LYS A 63 -21.01 -2.45 4.09
CA LYS A 63 -22.09 -2.25 5.06
C LYS A 63 -21.58 -1.93 6.47
N ALA A 64 -20.48 -1.20 6.56
CA ALA A 64 -19.79 -0.85 7.81
C ALA A 64 -19.42 -2.08 8.68
N LYS A 65 -19.19 -3.25 8.08
CA LYS A 65 -18.82 -4.48 8.77
C LYS A 65 -17.32 -4.78 8.73
N SER A 66 -16.59 -4.27 7.74
CA SER A 66 -15.14 -4.45 7.62
C SER A 66 -14.43 -3.13 7.96
N PRO A 67 -13.79 -3.05 9.13
CA PRO A 67 -13.05 -1.86 9.53
C PRO A 67 -11.72 -1.82 8.76
N ALA A 68 -11.63 -0.94 7.78
CA ALA A 68 -10.39 -0.70 7.05
C ALA A 68 -10.29 0.77 6.63
N TYR A 69 -9.11 1.33 6.76
CA TYR A 69 -8.76 2.62 6.18
C TYR A 69 -8.04 2.39 4.86
N LEU A 70 -8.43 3.12 3.82
CA LEU A 70 -7.80 3.03 2.51
C LEU A 70 -6.75 4.13 2.35
N GLY A 71 -5.62 3.75 1.78
CA GLY A 71 -4.55 4.67 1.47
C GLY A 71 -3.85 4.32 0.16
N SER A 72 -2.79 5.03 -0.18
CA SER A 72 -2.09 4.90 -1.46
C SER A 72 -1.46 3.52 -1.63
N SER A 73 -1.74 2.82 -2.72
CA SER A 73 -1.18 1.50 -2.99
C SER A 73 0.26 1.57 -3.52
N PHE A 74 1.18 0.92 -2.81
CA PHE A 74 2.58 0.82 -3.23
C PHE A 74 2.80 -0.12 -4.43
N ALA A 75 1.91 -1.08 -4.63
CA ALA A 75 2.02 -2.04 -5.74
C ALA A 75 2.02 -1.37 -7.12
N PHE A 76 1.47 -0.17 -7.22
CA PHE A 76 1.44 0.57 -8.48
C PHE A 76 2.71 1.40 -8.74
N LEU A 77 3.60 1.60 -7.75
CA LEU A 77 4.73 2.53 -7.88
C LEU A 77 5.65 2.17 -9.06
N ALA A 78 6.09 0.93 -9.15
CA ALA A 78 6.99 0.50 -10.21
C ALA A 78 6.33 0.55 -11.61
N PRO A 79 5.19 -0.11 -11.88
CA PRO A 79 4.58 -0.10 -13.21
C PRO A 79 4.05 1.27 -13.61
N ALA A 80 3.46 2.05 -12.69
CA ALA A 80 3.03 3.40 -12.99
C ALA A 80 4.21 4.34 -13.21
N GLY A 81 5.31 4.19 -12.47
CA GLY A 81 6.54 4.95 -12.67
C GLY A 81 7.07 4.83 -14.11
N VAL A 82 7.03 3.63 -14.69
CA VAL A 82 7.40 3.38 -16.10
C VAL A 82 6.46 4.12 -17.05
N VAL A 83 5.15 4.09 -16.81
CA VAL A 83 4.18 4.81 -17.64
C VAL A 83 4.35 6.32 -17.50
N ILE A 84 4.52 6.83 -16.28
CA ILE A 84 4.68 8.26 -16.00
C ILE A 84 5.93 8.81 -16.70
N SER A 85 7.05 8.07 -16.64
CA SER A 85 8.31 8.50 -17.26
C SER A 85 8.26 8.56 -18.78
N LYS A 86 7.46 7.68 -19.42
CA LYS A 86 7.35 7.59 -20.90
C LYS A 86 6.22 8.45 -21.47
N MET A 87 5.09 8.54 -20.79
CA MET A 87 3.86 9.08 -21.33
C MET A 87 3.25 10.20 -20.48
N GLY A 88 3.64 10.26 -19.19
CA GLY A 88 3.13 11.24 -18.23
C GLY A 88 2.01 10.67 -17.33
N TYR A 89 1.75 11.40 -16.23
CA TYR A 89 0.81 10.98 -15.19
C TYR A 89 -0.64 10.75 -15.68
N PRO A 90 -1.23 11.56 -16.61
CA PRO A 90 -2.59 11.31 -17.08
C PRO A 90 -2.82 9.93 -17.70
N TYR A 91 -1.81 9.34 -18.32
CA TYR A 91 -1.91 7.99 -18.87
C TYR A 91 -1.83 6.90 -17.78
N ALA A 92 -1.08 7.14 -16.72
CA ALA A 92 -1.11 6.26 -15.55
C ALA A 92 -2.49 6.28 -14.89
N LEU A 93 -3.16 7.44 -14.81
CA LEU A 93 -4.55 7.54 -14.34
C LEU A 93 -5.50 6.65 -15.14
N GLY A 94 -5.37 6.62 -16.47
CA GLY A 94 -6.14 5.72 -17.34
C GLY A 94 -5.92 4.25 -17.02
N GLY A 95 -4.66 3.88 -16.70
CA GLY A 95 -4.31 2.55 -16.20
C GLY A 95 -4.95 2.23 -14.86
N PHE A 96 -4.98 3.19 -13.92
CA PHE A 96 -5.63 3.02 -12.61
C PHE A 96 -7.14 2.79 -12.73
N VAL A 97 -7.80 3.56 -13.61
CA VAL A 97 -9.23 3.35 -13.92
C VAL A 97 -9.48 1.95 -14.46
N ALA A 98 -8.65 1.50 -15.41
CA ALA A 98 -8.80 0.18 -16.03
C ALA A 98 -8.58 -0.94 -15.00
N VAL A 99 -7.55 -0.85 -14.15
CA VAL A 99 -7.31 -1.83 -13.08
C VAL A 99 -8.48 -1.85 -12.10
N GLY A 100 -8.96 -0.69 -11.65
CA GLY A 100 -10.10 -0.60 -10.74
C GLY A 100 -11.37 -1.21 -11.34
N LEU A 101 -11.65 -0.95 -12.62
CA LEU A 101 -12.78 -1.53 -13.33
C LEU A 101 -12.66 -3.06 -13.45
N CYS A 102 -11.50 -3.55 -13.88
CA CYS A 102 -11.23 -4.99 -13.95
C CYS A 102 -11.32 -5.66 -12.58
N GLY A 103 -10.89 -4.98 -11.51
CA GLY A 103 -11.03 -5.45 -10.14
C GLY A 103 -12.48 -5.52 -9.65
N CYS A 104 -13.32 -4.58 -10.07
CA CYS A 104 -14.76 -4.65 -9.83
C CYS A 104 -15.40 -5.87 -10.54
N ILE A 105 -14.99 -6.14 -11.79
CA ILE A 105 -15.42 -7.33 -12.52
C ILE A 105 -14.93 -8.60 -11.83
N LEU A 106 -13.67 -8.64 -11.39
CA LEU A 106 -13.10 -9.75 -10.63
C LEU A 106 -13.87 -10.01 -9.34
N SER A 107 -14.27 -8.95 -8.63
CA SER A 107 -15.10 -9.05 -7.43
C SER A 107 -16.45 -9.72 -7.71
N PHE A 108 -17.05 -9.43 -8.86
CA PHE A 108 -18.29 -10.09 -9.30
C PHE A 108 -18.05 -11.56 -9.66
N ILE A 109 -16.92 -11.89 -10.30
CA ILE A 109 -16.53 -13.30 -10.57
C ILE A 109 -16.37 -14.05 -9.25
N ILE A 110 -15.68 -13.47 -8.26
CA ILE A 110 -15.52 -14.06 -6.93
C ILE A 110 -16.90 -14.29 -6.25
N TYR A 111 -17.82 -13.35 -6.38
CA TYR A 111 -19.19 -13.52 -5.88
C TYR A 111 -19.89 -14.75 -6.45
N LYS A 112 -19.68 -15.07 -7.75
CA LYS A 112 -20.32 -16.18 -8.44
C LYS A 112 -19.58 -17.51 -8.29
N CYS A 113 -18.25 -17.47 -8.38
CA CYS A 113 -17.38 -18.65 -8.49
C CYS A 113 -16.66 -19.00 -7.18
N GLY A 114 -16.73 -18.12 -6.16
CA GLY A 114 -15.95 -18.29 -4.94
C GLY A 114 -14.46 -17.98 -5.11
N THR A 115 -13.64 -18.33 -4.11
CA THR A 115 -12.23 -17.94 -4.00
C THR A 115 -11.24 -19.08 -4.30
N LYS A 116 -11.67 -20.33 -4.34
CA LYS A 116 -10.79 -21.52 -4.44
C LYS A 116 -9.85 -21.51 -5.65
N TRP A 117 -10.25 -20.90 -6.75
CA TRP A 117 -9.42 -20.79 -7.94
C TRP A 117 -8.22 -19.85 -7.75
N ILE A 118 -8.31 -18.90 -6.81
CA ILE A 118 -7.21 -17.98 -6.47
C ILE A 118 -6.04 -18.76 -5.88
N ASP A 119 -6.31 -19.72 -4.99
CA ASP A 119 -5.28 -20.58 -4.38
C ASP A 119 -4.56 -21.46 -5.43
N ILE A 120 -5.21 -21.73 -6.57
CA ILE A 120 -4.60 -22.44 -7.68
C ILE A 120 -3.69 -21.52 -8.50
N VAL A 121 -4.15 -20.32 -8.79
CA VAL A 121 -3.44 -19.35 -9.65
C VAL A 121 -2.30 -18.68 -8.91
N LEU A 122 -2.54 -18.31 -7.64
CA LEU A 122 -1.58 -17.65 -6.76
C LEU A 122 -1.56 -18.31 -5.37
N PRO A 123 -0.99 -19.53 -5.24
CA PRO A 123 -0.81 -20.17 -3.95
C PRO A 123 0.10 -19.31 -3.05
N PRO A 124 0.05 -19.48 -1.71
CA PRO A 124 0.89 -18.71 -0.80
C PRO A 124 2.38 -18.71 -1.12
N ALA A 125 2.92 -19.83 -1.65
CA ALA A 125 4.31 -19.94 -2.10
C ALA A 125 4.67 -19.03 -3.28
N ALA A 126 3.67 -18.56 -4.04
CA ALA A 126 3.81 -17.54 -5.10
C ALA A 126 3.47 -16.13 -4.59
N MET A 127 2.37 -16.03 -3.83
CA MET A 127 1.84 -14.76 -3.32
C MET A 127 2.82 -14.04 -2.39
N GLY A 128 3.43 -14.77 -1.44
CA GLY A 128 4.37 -14.20 -0.49
C GLY A 128 5.56 -13.51 -1.18
N PRO A 129 6.28 -14.17 -2.09
CA PRO A 129 7.36 -13.56 -2.86
C PRO A 129 6.91 -12.36 -3.70
N VAL A 130 5.75 -12.43 -4.37
CA VAL A 130 5.23 -11.31 -5.17
C VAL A 130 4.98 -10.08 -4.29
N VAL A 131 4.36 -10.26 -3.12
CA VAL A 131 4.15 -9.17 -2.16
C VAL A 131 5.49 -8.64 -1.62
N ALA A 132 6.45 -9.53 -1.31
CA ALA A 132 7.77 -9.12 -0.85
C ALA A 132 8.51 -8.26 -1.88
N LEU A 133 8.37 -8.59 -3.17
CA LEU A 133 8.98 -7.84 -4.26
C LEU A 133 8.47 -6.40 -4.37
N ILE A 134 7.25 -6.08 -3.93
CA ILE A 134 6.74 -4.70 -3.90
C ILE A 134 7.71 -3.79 -3.14
N GLY A 135 8.13 -4.23 -1.96
CA GLY A 135 9.07 -3.45 -1.15
C GLY A 135 10.52 -3.53 -1.63
N LEU A 136 10.97 -4.74 -2.00
CA LEU A 136 12.36 -4.98 -2.36
C LEU A 136 12.76 -4.28 -3.66
N GLU A 137 11.90 -4.25 -4.67
CA GLU A 137 12.14 -3.57 -5.95
C GLU A 137 12.32 -2.05 -5.77
N LEU A 138 11.65 -1.47 -4.79
CA LEU A 138 11.69 -0.03 -4.50
C LEU A 138 12.88 0.38 -3.62
N SER A 139 13.67 -0.58 -3.11
CA SER A 139 14.79 -0.28 -2.19
C SER A 139 15.83 0.67 -2.79
N GLY A 140 16.15 0.51 -4.07
CA GLY A 140 17.05 1.41 -4.79
C GLY A 140 16.52 2.84 -4.87
N SER A 141 15.22 3.02 -5.07
CA SER A 141 14.58 4.34 -5.07
C SER A 141 14.69 5.03 -3.71
N ALA A 142 14.54 4.28 -2.61
CA ALA A 142 14.72 4.84 -1.27
C ALA A 142 16.16 5.32 -1.03
N ALA A 143 17.17 4.56 -1.48
CA ALA A 143 18.56 4.94 -1.38
C ALA A 143 18.89 6.16 -2.26
N SER A 144 18.33 6.23 -3.46
CA SER A 144 18.48 7.39 -4.36
C SER A 144 17.84 8.65 -3.76
N ASN A 145 16.63 8.58 -3.23
CA ASN A 145 15.95 9.71 -2.56
C ASN A 145 16.76 10.21 -1.35
N ALA A 146 17.47 9.31 -0.67
CA ALA A 146 18.35 9.67 0.44
C ALA A 146 19.64 10.36 -0.01
N GLY A 147 19.95 10.41 -1.32
CA GLY A 147 21.21 10.89 -1.86
C GLY A 147 22.39 9.97 -1.58
N LEU A 148 22.14 8.68 -1.29
CA LEU A 148 23.20 7.69 -0.97
C LEU A 148 23.79 7.03 -2.22
N LEU A 149 23.13 7.19 -3.38
CA LEU A 149 23.59 6.67 -4.67
C LEU A 149 24.15 7.78 -5.58
N ASP A 150 24.27 9.00 -5.07
CA ASP A 150 24.84 10.12 -5.82
C ASP A 150 26.35 9.97 -5.94
N ASP A 151 26.95 10.43 -7.05
CA ASP A 151 28.40 10.41 -7.27
C ASP A 151 29.16 11.15 -6.17
N LYS A 152 28.55 12.17 -5.59
CA LYS A 152 29.07 12.92 -4.44
C LYS A 152 28.04 12.97 -3.33
N ILE A 153 28.26 12.15 -2.32
CA ILE A 153 27.37 12.05 -1.16
C ILE A 153 27.52 13.31 -0.29
N ASP A 154 26.42 14.02 -0.04
CA ASP A 154 26.40 15.16 0.89
C ASP A 154 26.23 14.67 2.33
N PRO A 155 27.17 14.95 3.25
CA PRO A 155 27.07 14.55 4.66
C PRO A 155 25.79 15.06 5.36
N LYS A 156 25.23 16.18 4.92
CA LYS A 156 23.98 16.71 5.47
C LYS A 156 22.81 15.79 5.12
N ASN A 157 22.73 15.31 3.88
CA ASN A 157 21.70 14.35 3.45
C ASN A 157 21.82 13.04 4.21
N VAL A 158 23.05 12.54 4.43
CA VAL A 158 23.30 11.34 5.24
C VAL A 158 22.82 11.53 6.68
N LEU A 159 23.09 12.69 7.29
CA LEU A 159 22.65 12.98 8.65
C LEU A 159 21.12 13.00 8.76
N VAL A 160 20.44 13.71 7.85
CA VAL A 160 18.98 13.78 7.81
C VAL A 160 18.36 12.40 7.61
N PHE A 161 18.88 11.61 6.67
CA PHE A 161 18.46 10.24 6.44
C PHE A 161 18.65 9.37 7.70
N ALA A 162 19.85 9.41 8.30
CA ALA A 162 20.17 8.59 9.46
C ALA A 162 19.29 8.92 10.68
N VAL A 163 19.06 10.22 10.95
CA VAL A 163 18.14 10.65 12.02
C VAL A 163 16.73 10.16 11.75
N THR A 164 16.22 10.38 10.53
CA THR A 164 14.86 9.97 10.16
C THR A 164 14.68 8.47 10.31
N LEU A 165 15.58 7.67 9.74
CA LEU A 165 15.55 6.22 9.82
C LEU A 165 15.67 5.72 11.26
N SER A 166 16.60 6.29 12.03
CA SER A 166 16.80 5.92 13.45
C SER A 166 15.53 6.18 14.26
N VAL A 167 14.93 7.36 14.14
CA VAL A 167 13.68 7.68 14.85
C VAL A 167 12.54 6.78 14.41
N ALA A 168 12.45 6.44 13.11
CA ALA A 168 11.44 5.51 12.62
C ALA A 168 11.62 4.11 13.20
N VAL A 169 12.84 3.55 13.17
CA VAL A 169 13.13 2.19 13.66
C VAL A 169 12.99 2.12 15.19
N PHE A 170 13.69 2.98 15.90
CA PHE A 170 13.67 2.96 17.37
C PHE A 170 12.33 3.41 17.93
N GLY A 171 11.62 4.33 17.25
CA GLY A 171 10.28 4.73 17.62
C GLY A 171 9.28 3.57 17.58
N ASN A 172 9.36 2.71 16.57
CA ASN A 172 8.53 1.50 16.51
C ASN A 172 8.78 0.52 17.66
N ILE A 173 9.96 0.54 18.27
CA ILE A 173 10.34 -0.38 19.34
C ILE A 173 10.14 0.24 20.73
N LEU A 174 10.48 1.52 20.88
CA LEU A 174 10.58 2.18 22.18
C LEU A 174 9.34 2.97 22.58
N PHE A 175 8.58 3.50 21.62
CA PHE A 175 7.41 4.32 21.90
C PHE A 175 6.28 3.49 22.50
N ARG A 176 5.53 4.10 23.43
CA ARG A 176 4.41 3.46 24.13
C ARG A 176 3.16 4.32 24.05
N GLY A 177 2.00 3.70 24.25
CA GLY A 177 0.71 4.37 24.22
C GLY A 177 0.42 5.00 22.87
N PHE A 178 -0.04 6.25 22.84
CA PHE A 178 -0.38 6.96 21.60
C PHE A 178 0.81 7.09 20.64
N LEU A 179 2.03 7.34 21.15
CA LEU A 179 3.22 7.53 20.32
C LEU A 179 3.63 6.25 19.57
N SER A 180 3.33 5.05 20.10
CA SER A 180 3.67 3.78 19.45
C SER A 180 2.91 3.55 18.14
N VAL A 181 1.91 4.34 17.85
CA VAL A 181 1.07 4.20 16.65
C VAL A 181 1.40 5.22 15.56
N ILE A 182 2.20 6.24 15.90
CA ILE A 182 2.60 7.31 14.98
C ILE A 182 4.13 7.46 14.83
N PRO A 183 4.94 6.39 14.92
CA PRO A 183 6.40 6.52 14.91
C PRO A 183 6.92 7.11 13.61
N ILE A 184 6.29 6.80 12.47
CA ILE A 184 6.67 7.33 11.15
C ILE A 184 6.42 8.84 11.08
N LEU A 185 5.31 9.34 11.61
CA LEU A 185 5.06 10.79 11.67
C LEU A 185 6.14 11.49 12.51
N ILE A 186 6.49 10.92 13.66
CA ILE A 186 7.53 11.48 14.54
C ILE A 186 8.89 11.48 13.82
N ALA A 187 9.20 10.42 13.06
CA ALA A 187 10.40 10.33 12.28
C ALA A 187 10.46 11.40 11.16
N VAL A 188 9.32 11.63 10.47
CA VAL A 188 9.22 12.71 9.47
C VAL A 188 9.47 14.07 10.13
N ILE A 189 8.85 14.35 11.28
CA ILE A 189 9.05 15.61 12.01
C ILE A 189 10.52 15.76 12.43
N ALA A 190 11.13 14.71 12.99
CA ALA A 190 12.52 14.74 13.41
C ALA A 190 13.48 14.98 12.23
N GLY A 191 13.25 14.28 11.12
CA GLY A 191 14.02 14.46 9.88
C GLY A 191 13.84 15.86 9.29
N TYR A 192 12.61 16.37 9.27
CA TYR A 192 12.31 17.72 8.80
C TYR A 192 12.99 18.80 9.64
N LEU A 193 12.97 18.67 10.97
CA LEU A 193 13.68 19.57 11.88
C LEU A 193 15.20 19.48 11.71
N THR A 194 15.74 18.29 11.47
CA THR A 194 17.16 18.09 11.19
C THR A 194 17.53 18.74 9.86
N ALA A 195 16.73 18.61 8.83
CA ALA A 195 16.92 19.24 7.53
C ALA A 195 16.88 20.78 7.64
N LEU A 196 15.99 21.30 8.50
CA LEU A 196 15.92 22.72 8.82
C LEU A 196 17.25 23.19 9.48
N ALA A 197 17.73 22.47 10.49
CA ALA A 197 18.99 22.79 11.18
C ALA A 197 20.20 22.72 10.24
N CYS A 198 20.17 21.85 9.23
CA CYS A 198 21.21 21.74 8.19
C CYS A 198 21.11 22.84 7.10
N GLY A 199 20.04 23.65 7.10
CA GLY A 199 19.82 24.68 6.08
C GLY A 199 19.45 24.12 4.70
N ILE A 200 18.81 22.95 4.65
CA ILE A 200 18.37 22.29 3.40
C ILE A 200 16.97 22.77 2.99
N LEU A 201 16.16 23.25 3.97
CA LEU A 201 14.76 23.59 3.74
C LEU A 201 14.58 25.03 3.26
N ASP A 202 13.69 25.18 2.27
CA ASP A 202 13.14 26.46 1.85
C ASP A 202 11.66 26.54 2.19
N PHE A 203 11.29 27.45 3.09
CA PHE A 203 9.92 27.67 3.55
C PHE A 203 9.15 28.70 2.72
N THR A 204 9.75 29.33 1.73
CA THR A 204 9.12 30.39 0.94
C THR A 204 7.77 29.96 0.39
N GLN A 205 7.70 28.76 -0.23
CA GLN A 205 6.48 28.21 -0.79
C GLN A 205 5.41 27.93 0.27
N VAL A 206 5.80 27.50 1.48
CA VAL A 206 4.87 27.24 2.59
C VAL A 206 4.28 28.55 3.13
N VAL A 207 5.10 29.60 3.23
CA VAL A 207 4.65 30.93 3.69
C VAL A 207 3.64 31.52 2.70
N GLU A 208 3.92 31.42 1.41
CA GLU A 208 3.07 31.97 0.33
C GLU A 208 1.80 31.15 0.09
N ALA A 209 1.78 29.88 0.51
CA ALA A 209 0.62 29.02 0.31
C ALA A 209 -0.63 29.52 1.04
N SER A 210 -1.77 29.43 0.38
CA SER A 210 -3.07 29.76 0.98
C SER A 210 -3.44 28.78 2.08
N TRP A 211 -4.16 29.23 3.10
CA TRP A 211 -4.72 28.34 4.11
C TRP A 211 -5.76 27.37 3.54
N PHE A 212 -6.59 27.87 2.63
CA PHE A 212 -7.57 27.05 1.91
C PHE A 212 -7.15 26.88 0.44
N ALA A 213 -7.09 25.64 -0.03
CA ALA A 213 -6.82 25.30 -1.42
C ALA A 213 -7.67 24.11 -1.84
N ILE A 214 -8.19 24.14 -3.05
CA ILE A 214 -8.90 22.98 -3.62
C ILE A 214 -7.86 21.98 -4.11
N PRO A 215 -8.01 20.66 -3.84
CA PRO A 215 -7.15 19.63 -4.40
C PRO A 215 -7.11 19.70 -5.94
N ASN A 216 -5.96 19.44 -6.51
CA ASN A 216 -5.77 19.51 -7.96
C ASN A 216 -6.36 18.26 -8.64
N PHE A 217 -7.57 18.40 -9.15
CA PHE A 217 -8.26 17.35 -9.91
C PHE A 217 -7.73 17.28 -11.34
N GLN A 218 -7.48 16.08 -11.82
CA GLN A 218 -6.96 15.83 -13.16
C GLN A 218 -7.68 14.66 -13.82
N ALA A 219 -8.08 14.82 -15.09
CA ALA A 219 -8.75 13.78 -15.85
C ALA A 219 -7.76 12.75 -16.42
N PRO A 220 -8.13 11.45 -16.49
CA PRO A 220 -7.32 10.42 -17.10
C PRO A 220 -7.25 10.55 -18.63
N LYS A 221 -6.14 10.08 -19.20
CA LYS A 221 -6.01 9.76 -20.62
C LYS A 221 -5.88 8.25 -20.77
N PHE A 222 -6.55 7.69 -21.76
CA PHE A 222 -6.54 6.24 -21.98
C PHE A 222 -5.62 5.89 -23.15
N ASP A 223 -4.69 4.95 -22.86
CA ASP A 223 -3.81 4.34 -23.83
C ASP A 223 -3.70 2.85 -23.53
N MET A 224 -3.82 2.00 -24.55
CA MET A 224 -3.84 0.55 -24.37
C MET A 224 -2.49 0.04 -23.85
N GLY A 225 -1.37 0.62 -24.30
CA GLY A 225 -0.04 0.24 -23.81
C GLY A 225 0.13 0.55 -22.33
N ALA A 226 -0.28 1.77 -21.88
CA ALA A 226 -0.26 2.16 -20.47
C ALA A 226 -1.15 1.25 -19.62
N ILE A 227 -2.36 0.93 -20.09
CA ILE A 227 -3.29 0.03 -19.39
C ILE A 227 -2.67 -1.37 -19.24
N LEU A 228 -2.16 -1.95 -20.30
CA LEU A 228 -1.58 -3.30 -20.28
C LEU A 228 -0.31 -3.40 -19.42
N MET A 229 0.47 -2.32 -19.28
CA MET A 229 1.62 -2.29 -18.37
C MET A 229 1.20 -2.32 -16.89
N ILE A 230 0.07 -1.69 -16.54
CA ILE A 230 -0.37 -1.57 -15.15
C ILE A 230 -1.33 -2.70 -14.77
N LEU A 231 -2.10 -3.25 -15.71
CA LEU A 231 -3.16 -4.22 -15.45
C LEU A 231 -2.73 -5.47 -14.65
N PRO A 232 -1.54 -6.07 -14.83
CA PRO A 232 -1.11 -7.22 -14.03
C PRO A 232 -1.03 -6.95 -12.52
N VAL A 233 -0.92 -5.69 -12.10
CA VAL A 233 -0.94 -5.30 -10.68
C VAL A 233 -2.26 -5.72 -10.00
N LEU A 234 -3.35 -5.86 -10.76
CA LEU A 234 -4.64 -6.31 -10.23
C LEU A 234 -4.52 -7.57 -9.39
N LEU A 235 -3.70 -8.51 -9.81
CA LEU A 235 -3.55 -9.78 -9.10
C LEU A 235 -2.76 -9.61 -7.80
N VAL A 236 -1.77 -8.71 -7.81
CA VAL A 236 -0.98 -8.37 -6.63
C VAL A 236 -1.85 -7.73 -5.58
N ILE A 237 -2.61 -6.68 -5.94
CA ILE A 237 -3.49 -5.97 -5.00
C ILE A 237 -4.65 -6.86 -4.52
N THR A 238 -5.13 -7.77 -5.37
CA THR A 238 -6.14 -8.75 -4.95
C THR A 238 -5.59 -9.66 -3.85
N SER A 239 -4.36 -10.14 -4.01
CA SER A 239 -3.67 -10.97 -3.03
C SER A 239 -3.40 -10.22 -1.73
N GLU A 240 -2.90 -8.98 -1.83
CA GLU A 240 -2.66 -8.10 -0.68
C GLU A 240 -3.97 -7.84 0.08
N HIS A 241 -5.05 -7.51 -0.62
CA HIS A 241 -6.36 -7.27 -0.04
C HIS A 241 -6.90 -8.51 0.71
N ILE A 242 -6.79 -9.69 0.12
CA ILE A 242 -7.19 -10.95 0.78
C ILE A 242 -6.39 -11.15 2.07
N GLY A 243 -5.07 -10.94 2.01
CA GLY A 243 -4.21 -11.01 3.19
C GLY A 243 -4.65 -10.07 4.30
N HIS A 244 -4.94 -8.81 3.98
CA HIS A 244 -5.43 -7.81 4.93
C HIS A 244 -6.79 -8.21 5.53
N GLN A 245 -7.73 -8.73 4.73
CA GLN A 245 -9.03 -9.19 5.23
C GLN A 245 -8.89 -10.39 6.18
N VAL A 246 -8.00 -11.34 5.87
CA VAL A 246 -7.70 -12.49 6.75
C VAL A 246 -7.11 -12.03 8.09
N VAL A 247 -6.13 -11.13 8.07
CA VAL A 247 -5.52 -10.60 9.30
C VAL A 247 -6.51 -9.81 10.12
N THR A 248 -7.30 -8.94 9.47
CA THR A 248 -8.35 -8.17 10.15
C THR A 248 -9.40 -9.09 10.78
N SER A 249 -9.83 -10.14 10.06
CA SER A 249 -10.77 -11.16 10.56
C SER A 249 -10.28 -11.79 11.87
N LYS A 250 -8.98 -12.14 11.93
CA LYS A 250 -8.36 -12.71 13.15
C LYS A 250 -8.33 -11.72 14.31
N ILE A 251 -8.05 -10.43 14.03
CA ILE A 251 -7.94 -9.39 15.07
C ILE A 251 -9.30 -9.04 15.67
N ILE A 252 -10.34 -8.93 14.84
CA ILE A 252 -11.69 -8.59 15.30
C ILE A 252 -12.54 -9.81 15.68
N GLU A 253 -11.99 -11.02 15.52
CA GLU A 253 -12.65 -12.31 15.79
C GLU A 253 -13.95 -12.50 15.01
N ARG A 254 -13.94 -12.11 13.70
CA ARG A 254 -15.07 -12.25 12.78
C ARG A 254 -14.60 -12.71 11.41
N ASP A 255 -15.38 -13.52 10.73
CA ASP A 255 -15.07 -13.95 9.36
C ASP A 255 -15.55 -12.92 8.32
N LEU A 256 -14.67 -11.98 7.96
CA LEU A 256 -14.94 -10.94 6.97
C LEU A 256 -14.98 -11.48 5.54
N LEU A 257 -14.43 -12.66 5.30
CA LEU A 257 -14.47 -13.29 3.98
C LEU A 257 -15.85 -13.81 3.64
N THR A 258 -16.64 -14.16 4.67
CA THR A 258 -18.03 -14.62 4.54
C THR A 258 -19.01 -13.46 4.74
N ASP A 259 -18.86 -12.63 5.77
CA ASP A 259 -19.72 -11.48 6.06
C ASP A 259 -18.88 -10.24 6.45
N PRO A 260 -18.88 -9.19 5.64
CA PRO A 260 -19.73 -8.81 4.49
C PRO A 260 -19.46 -9.58 3.20
N GLY A 261 -18.43 -10.40 3.17
CA GLY A 261 -17.97 -11.19 2.04
C GLY A 261 -16.82 -10.53 1.27
N LEU A 262 -15.84 -11.36 0.88
CA LEU A 262 -14.65 -10.89 0.15
C LEU A 262 -15.02 -10.12 -1.12
N HIS A 263 -16.07 -10.53 -1.84
CA HIS A 263 -16.52 -9.84 -3.04
C HIS A 263 -16.91 -8.37 -2.79
N ARG A 264 -17.48 -8.05 -1.60
CA ARG A 264 -17.84 -6.67 -1.25
C ARG A 264 -16.60 -5.85 -0.90
N SER A 265 -15.72 -6.40 -0.05
CA SER A 265 -14.52 -5.67 0.35
C SER A 265 -13.60 -5.43 -0.85
N LEU A 266 -13.41 -6.42 -1.72
CA LEU A 266 -12.63 -6.28 -2.93
C LEU A 266 -13.27 -5.31 -3.94
N PHE A 267 -14.61 -5.32 -4.07
CA PHE A 267 -15.32 -4.34 -4.91
C PHE A 267 -15.11 -2.92 -4.37
N GLY A 268 -15.25 -2.69 -3.06
CA GLY A 268 -15.07 -1.37 -2.45
C GLY A 268 -13.66 -0.82 -2.66
N ASP A 269 -12.65 -1.66 -2.53
CA ASP A 269 -11.25 -1.33 -2.73
C ASP A 269 -10.96 -0.94 -4.19
N ASN A 270 -11.37 -1.79 -5.15
CA ASN A 270 -11.16 -1.55 -6.57
C ASN A 270 -12.02 -0.40 -7.11
N PHE A 271 -13.25 -0.23 -6.62
CA PHE A 271 -14.09 0.90 -6.99
C PHE A 271 -13.48 2.23 -6.52
N SER A 272 -12.91 2.25 -5.32
CA SER A 272 -12.15 3.40 -4.82
C SER A 272 -10.94 3.70 -5.72
N THR A 273 -10.19 2.68 -6.13
CA THR A 273 -9.08 2.82 -7.10
C THR A 273 -9.54 3.38 -8.44
N MET A 274 -10.67 2.91 -8.97
CA MET A 274 -11.26 3.43 -10.21
C MET A 274 -11.63 4.91 -10.07
N VAL A 275 -12.31 5.30 -8.99
CA VAL A 275 -12.66 6.70 -8.71
C VAL A 275 -11.41 7.55 -8.55
N SER A 276 -10.37 7.05 -7.87
CA SER A 276 -9.07 7.73 -7.74
C SER A 276 -8.48 8.09 -9.09
N GLY A 277 -8.43 7.14 -10.02
CA GLY A 277 -7.93 7.36 -11.36
C GLY A 277 -8.76 8.38 -12.15
N LEU A 278 -10.09 8.39 -11.95
CA LEU A 278 -11.00 9.33 -12.64
C LEU A 278 -10.80 10.80 -12.23
N ILE A 279 -10.39 11.03 -10.97
CA ILE A 279 -10.27 12.40 -10.43
C ILE A 279 -8.83 12.88 -10.30
N GLY A 280 -7.85 12.07 -10.68
CA GLY A 280 -6.43 12.48 -10.69
C GLY A 280 -5.62 12.08 -9.46
N SER A 281 -6.13 11.14 -8.65
CA SER A 281 -5.42 10.62 -7.47
C SER A 281 -4.73 9.28 -7.77
N VAL A 282 -4.01 8.77 -6.77
CA VAL A 282 -3.33 7.49 -6.83
C VAL A 282 -4.27 6.34 -6.50
N PRO A 283 -3.99 5.10 -6.94
CA PRO A 283 -4.75 3.93 -6.54
C PRO A 283 -4.77 3.76 -5.03
N THR A 284 -5.90 3.33 -4.51
CA THR A 284 -6.08 3.07 -3.08
C THR A 284 -6.10 1.58 -2.78
N THR A 285 -5.70 1.22 -1.55
CA THR A 285 -5.82 -0.16 -1.01
C THR A 285 -6.02 -0.11 0.50
N THR A 286 -6.46 -1.22 1.08
CA THR A 286 -6.54 -1.37 2.55
C THR A 286 -5.14 -1.37 3.16
N TYR A 287 -4.99 -0.80 4.36
CA TYR A 287 -3.68 -0.54 4.96
C TYR A 287 -3.38 -1.43 6.16
N GLY A 288 -2.22 -2.08 6.10
CA GLY A 288 -1.69 -2.93 7.16
C GLY A 288 -1.37 -2.16 8.44
N GLU A 289 -0.88 -0.92 8.33
CA GLU A 289 -0.57 -0.04 9.45
C GLU A 289 -1.82 0.25 10.28
N ASN A 290 -2.95 0.54 9.64
CA ASN A 290 -4.22 0.75 10.34
C ASN A 290 -4.76 -0.54 10.99
N ILE A 291 -4.48 -1.70 10.39
CA ILE A 291 -4.76 -3.01 11.02
C ILE A 291 -3.90 -3.15 12.29
N GLY A 292 -2.63 -2.74 12.23
CA GLY A 292 -1.74 -2.68 13.40
C GLY A 292 -2.27 -1.77 14.51
N VAL A 293 -2.79 -0.58 14.16
CA VAL A 293 -3.45 0.32 15.12
C VAL A 293 -4.59 -0.38 15.84
N MET A 294 -5.48 -1.04 15.10
CA MET A 294 -6.61 -1.80 15.67
C MET A 294 -6.13 -2.91 16.60
N ALA A 295 -5.07 -3.63 16.22
CA ALA A 295 -4.50 -4.70 17.04
C ALA A 295 -3.96 -4.20 18.38
N VAL A 296 -3.33 -3.02 18.40
CA VAL A 296 -2.76 -2.41 19.61
C VAL A 296 -3.82 -1.75 20.48
N THR A 297 -4.72 -0.98 19.87
CA THR A 297 -5.72 -0.18 20.60
C THR A 297 -6.92 -0.99 21.06
N LYS A 298 -7.19 -2.15 20.42
CA LYS A 298 -8.40 -2.95 20.59
C LYS A 298 -9.68 -2.19 20.26
N VAL A 299 -9.57 -1.17 19.40
CA VAL A 299 -10.69 -0.36 18.91
C VAL A 299 -10.92 -0.69 17.44
N TYR A 300 -12.04 -1.33 17.14
CA TYR A 300 -12.37 -1.83 15.80
C TYR A 300 -13.50 -1.03 15.13
N SER A 301 -13.99 0.03 15.82
CA SER A 301 -15.16 0.78 15.38
C SER A 301 -14.97 1.45 14.02
N VAL A 302 -15.84 1.12 13.07
CA VAL A 302 -15.90 1.78 11.74
C VAL A 302 -16.19 3.29 11.84
N ARG A 303 -16.74 3.76 12.97
CA ARG A 303 -16.96 5.19 13.21
C ARG A 303 -15.65 5.93 13.42
N VAL A 304 -14.68 5.30 14.09
CA VAL A 304 -13.33 5.85 14.27
C VAL A 304 -12.64 5.96 12.92
N ILE A 305 -12.73 4.92 12.11
CA ILE A 305 -12.16 4.90 10.75
C ILE A 305 -12.85 5.92 9.85
N GLY A 306 -14.18 6.02 9.92
CA GLY A 306 -14.94 7.07 9.21
C GLY A 306 -14.58 8.48 9.67
N GLY A 307 -14.34 8.68 10.96
CA GLY A 307 -13.84 9.94 11.51
C GLY A 307 -12.45 10.29 10.94
N ALA A 308 -11.54 9.32 10.85
CA ALA A 308 -10.24 9.50 10.23
C ALA A 308 -10.36 9.88 8.74
N ALA A 309 -11.29 9.24 8.02
CA ALA A 309 -11.58 9.54 6.62
C ALA A 309 -12.07 10.98 6.43
N ILE A 310 -12.99 11.44 7.28
CA ILE A 310 -13.50 12.82 7.25
C ILE A 310 -12.38 13.82 7.56
N LEU A 311 -11.54 13.54 8.56
CA LEU A 311 -10.39 14.38 8.88
C LEU A 311 -9.40 14.45 7.70
N SER A 312 -9.14 13.35 7.01
CA SER A 312 -8.29 13.34 5.81
C SER A 312 -8.87 14.22 4.69
N ILE A 313 -10.19 14.15 4.46
CA ILE A 313 -10.87 15.04 3.50
C ILE A 313 -10.70 16.50 3.92
N ILE A 314 -10.93 16.84 5.20
CA ILE A 314 -10.75 18.22 5.69
C ILE A 314 -9.30 18.68 5.50
N CYS A 315 -8.32 17.86 5.86
CA CYS A 315 -6.90 18.16 5.69
C CYS A 315 -6.51 18.39 4.23
N SER A 316 -7.18 17.75 3.28
CA SER A 316 -6.91 17.91 1.85
C SER A 316 -7.19 19.34 1.34
N PHE A 317 -8.03 20.10 2.03
CA PHE A 317 -8.32 21.51 1.69
C PHE A 317 -7.41 22.50 2.41
N VAL A 318 -6.49 22.03 3.27
CA VAL A 318 -5.52 22.88 3.97
C VAL A 318 -4.27 23.03 3.08
N GLY A 319 -4.21 24.12 2.30
CA GLY A 319 -3.13 24.35 1.34
C GLY A 319 -1.75 24.43 1.96
N LYS A 320 -1.60 25.06 3.15
CA LYS A 320 -0.34 25.08 3.88
C LYS A 320 0.14 23.69 4.28
N LEU A 321 -0.76 22.80 4.71
CA LEU A 321 -0.42 21.41 5.03
C LEU A 321 0.08 20.66 3.80
N SER A 322 -0.63 20.80 2.68
CA SER A 322 -0.23 20.19 1.42
C SER A 322 1.15 20.68 0.97
N MET A 323 1.42 21.98 1.10
CA MET A 323 2.72 22.56 0.75
C MET A 323 3.83 22.09 1.70
N MET A 324 3.57 22.00 3.01
CA MET A 324 4.53 21.44 3.96
C MET A 324 4.91 20.00 3.60
N ILE A 325 3.94 19.19 3.16
CA ILE A 325 4.22 17.82 2.72
C ILE A 325 5.08 17.81 1.45
N GLN A 326 4.82 18.70 0.50
CA GLN A 326 5.60 18.81 -0.74
C GLN A 326 7.05 19.28 -0.51
N THR A 327 7.30 20.07 0.53
CA THR A 327 8.62 20.57 0.89
C THR A 327 9.46 19.59 1.73
N ILE A 328 8.95 18.38 2.02
CA ILE A 328 9.71 17.36 2.73
C ILE A 328 10.91 16.96 1.87
N PRO A 329 12.16 17.10 2.37
CA PRO A 329 13.34 16.81 1.59
C PRO A 329 13.51 15.33 1.24
N GLY A 330 14.16 15.07 0.10
CA GLY A 330 14.46 13.70 -0.35
C GLY A 330 15.09 12.79 0.72
N PRO A 331 16.09 13.23 1.51
CA PRO A 331 16.68 12.41 2.57
C PRO A 331 15.69 11.98 3.66
N VAL A 332 14.69 12.80 4.00
CA VAL A 332 13.61 12.41 4.94
C VAL A 332 12.74 11.34 4.30
N ILE A 333 12.33 11.57 3.04
CA ILE A 333 11.56 10.58 2.26
C ILE A 333 12.32 9.27 2.14
N GLY A 334 13.61 9.32 1.81
CA GLY A 334 14.48 8.14 1.75
C GLY A 334 14.50 7.37 3.07
N GLY A 335 14.63 8.07 4.22
CA GLY A 335 14.68 7.46 5.54
C GLY A 335 13.40 6.70 5.91
N ILE A 336 12.22 7.28 5.68
CA ILE A 336 10.95 6.59 5.91
C ILE A 336 10.70 5.46 4.91
N SER A 337 11.08 5.67 3.64
CA SER A 337 10.93 4.67 2.57
C SER A 337 11.74 3.42 2.84
N PHE A 338 12.95 3.56 3.36
CA PHE A 338 13.79 2.42 3.75
C PHE A 338 13.07 1.49 4.72
N LEU A 339 12.45 2.05 5.76
CA LEU A 339 11.69 1.26 6.71
C LEU A 339 10.42 0.69 6.08
N LEU A 340 9.62 1.53 5.39
CA LEU A 340 8.33 1.11 4.83
C LEU A 340 8.49 -0.01 3.78
N TYR A 341 9.44 0.14 2.86
CA TYR A 341 9.70 -0.90 1.84
C TYR A 341 10.20 -2.19 2.47
N GLY A 342 11.05 -2.10 3.50
CA GLY A 342 11.47 -3.25 4.29
C GLY A 342 10.30 -3.95 4.99
N MET A 343 9.37 -3.19 5.56
CA MET A 343 8.17 -3.71 6.21
C MET A 343 7.23 -4.42 5.21
N ILE A 344 7.08 -3.87 4.00
CA ILE A 344 6.30 -4.51 2.92
C ILE A 344 6.97 -5.83 2.53
N GLY A 345 8.29 -5.83 2.34
CA GLY A 345 9.07 -7.04 2.08
C GLY A 345 8.85 -8.10 3.15
N ALA A 346 8.94 -7.71 4.42
CA ALA A 346 8.70 -8.59 5.56
C ALA A 346 7.24 -9.10 5.62
N SER A 347 6.25 -8.29 5.19
CA SER A 347 4.85 -8.72 5.11
C SER A 347 4.66 -9.84 4.10
N GLY A 348 5.35 -9.80 2.97
CA GLY A 348 5.37 -10.90 2.00
C GLY A 348 5.94 -12.20 2.59
N LEU A 349 7.05 -12.10 3.34
CA LEU A 349 7.60 -13.26 4.05
C LEU A 349 6.64 -13.79 5.13
N ARG A 350 5.92 -12.91 5.81
CA ARG A 350 4.92 -13.28 6.80
C ARG A 350 3.79 -14.12 6.18
N ILE A 351 3.36 -13.84 4.95
CA ILE A 351 2.37 -14.66 4.23
C ILE A 351 2.85 -16.10 4.13
N LEU A 352 4.13 -16.33 3.82
CA LEU A 352 4.71 -17.68 3.73
C LEU A 352 4.67 -18.41 5.07
N VAL A 353 5.02 -17.71 6.15
CA VAL A 353 5.05 -18.24 7.52
C VAL A 353 3.63 -18.52 8.03
N ASP A 354 2.71 -17.57 7.90
CA ASP A 354 1.33 -17.70 8.39
C ASP A 354 0.55 -18.79 7.65
N SER A 355 0.86 -18.99 6.36
CA SER A 355 0.30 -20.06 5.52
C SER A 355 1.02 -21.39 5.70
N ARG A 356 2.07 -21.46 6.54
CA ARG A 356 2.87 -22.66 6.79
C ARG A 356 3.34 -23.32 5.50
N VAL A 357 3.89 -22.53 4.57
CA VAL A 357 4.40 -23.07 3.30
C VAL A 357 5.50 -24.07 3.56
N ASP A 358 5.26 -25.32 3.14
CA ASP A 358 6.21 -26.40 3.29
C ASP A 358 7.26 -26.35 2.16
N TYR A 359 8.47 -25.93 2.49
CA TYR A 359 9.62 -25.90 1.57
C TYR A 359 10.33 -27.26 1.41
N GLY A 360 9.91 -28.28 2.15
CA GLY A 360 10.27 -29.68 1.85
C GLY A 360 9.67 -30.16 0.52
N ARG A 361 8.60 -29.52 0.07
CA ARG A 361 8.03 -29.78 -1.26
C ARG A 361 8.78 -29.01 -2.33
N SER A 362 9.37 -29.72 -3.27
CA SER A 362 10.19 -29.14 -4.34
C SER A 362 9.44 -28.06 -5.14
N ARG A 363 8.15 -28.26 -5.42
CA ARG A 363 7.33 -27.27 -6.16
C ARG A 363 7.26 -25.91 -5.46
N ASN A 364 7.10 -25.88 -4.12
CA ASN A 364 7.01 -24.64 -3.38
C ASN A 364 8.36 -23.91 -3.39
N LEU A 365 9.45 -24.67 -3.20
CA LEU A 365 10.81 -24.12 -3.24
C LEU A 365 11.12 -23.54 -4.62
N MET A 366 10.84 -24.27 -5.72
CA MET A 366 11.09 -23.80 -7.08
C MET A 366 10.25 -22.57 -7.41
N LEU A 367 8.96 -22.57 -7.05
CA LEU A 367 8.05 -21.47 -7.32
C LEU A 367 8.54 -20.18 -6.63
N THR A 368 8.79 -20.23 -5.33
CA THR A 368 9.31 -19.09 -4.55
C THR A 368 10.65 -18.59 -5.11
N SER A 369 11.57 -19.50 -5.42
CA SER A 369 12.90 -19.14 -5.92
C SER A 369 12.83 -18.41 -7.27
N ILE A 370 12.07 -18.94 -8.21
CA ILE A 370 11.94 -18.35 -9.55
C ILE A 370 11.26 -16.99 -9.48
N VAL A 371 10.22 -16.85 -8.65
CA VAL A 371 9.51 -15.57 -8.48
C VAL A 371 10.45 -14.48 -7.95
N PHE A 372 11.22 -14.76 -6.89
CA PHE A 372 12.19 -13.80 -6.35
C PHE A 372 13.27 -13.42 -7.36
N VAL A 373 13.87 -14.42 -8.01
CA VAL A 373 14.94 -14.15 -8.99
C VAL A 373 14.41 -13.38 -10.18
N THR A 374 13.23 -13.71 -10.69
CA THR A 374 12.60 -12.98 -11.80
C THR A 374 12.37 -11.52 -11.44
N GLY A 375 11.84 -11.24 -10.24
CA GLY A 375 11.54 -9.88 -9.81
C GLY A 375 12.78 -9.01 -9.60
N LEU A 376 13.88 -9.59 -9.11
CA LEU A 376 15.09 -8.83 -8.74
C LEU A 376 16.17 -8.84 -9.82
N SER A 377 16.04 -9.67 -10.86
CA SER A 377 17.08 -9.86 -11.88
C SER A 377 17.26 -8.68 -12.83
N GLY A 378 16.32 -7.74 -12.88
CA GLY A 378 16.31 -6.67 -13.88
C GLY A 378 15.90 -7.13 -15.29
N ILE A 379 15.46 -8.39 -15.46
CA ILE A 379 14.96 -8.90 -16.75
C ILE A 379 13.73 -8.09 -17.17
N SER A 380 13.67 -7.77 -18.45
CA SER A 380 12.50 -7.18 -19.09
C SER A 380 12.06 -8.03 -20.27
N VAL A 381 10.75 -8.30 -20.37
CA VAL A 381 10.13 -8.99 -21.50
C VAL A 381 9.23 -7.99 -22.23
N ASN A 382 9.57 -7.71 -23.48
CA ASN A 382 8.81 -6.77 -24.30
C ASN A 382 7.89 -7.54 -25.25
N ILE A 383 6.58 -7.28 -25.12
CA ILE A 383 5.53 -7.86 -25.98
C ILE A 383 4.82 -6.71 -26.69
N GLY A 384 5.24 -6.41 -27.92
CA GLY A 384 4.75 -5.23 -28.64
C GLY A 384 5.15 -3.95 -27.92
N THR A 385 4.17 -3.16 -27.51
CA THR A 385 4.35 -1.89 -26.75
C THR A 385 4.46 -2.10 -25.23
N VAL A 386 4.18 -3.30 -24.74
CA VAL A 386 4.14 -3.63 -23.30
C VAL A 386 5.50 -4.16 -22.86
N SER A 387 6.06 -3.54 -21.81
CA SER A 387 7.28 -4.01 -21.16
C SER A 387 6.94 -4.56 -19.77
N LEU A 388 7.09 -5.86 -19.58
CA LEU A 388 6.90 -6.53 -18.29
C LEU A 388 8.27 -6.60 -17.58
N THR A 389 8.37 -6.02 -16.40
CA THR A 389 9.61 -5.96 -15.62
C THR A 389 9.33 -6.22 -14.15
N GLY A 390 10.36 -6.55 -13.38
CA GLY A 390 10.31 -6.62 -11.92
C GLY A 390 9.17 -7.48 -11.37
N MET A 391 8.48 -6.96 -10.39
CA MET A 391 7.35 -7.61 -9.71
C MET A 391 6.22 -8.01 -10.69
N VAL A 392 5.94 -7.20 -11.71
CA VAL A 392 4.88 -7.49 -12.68
C VAL A 392 5.21 -8.75 -13.48
N LEU A 393 6.45 -8.86 -13.98
CA LEU A 393 6.92 -10.06 -14.67
C LEU A 393 6.94 -11.26 -13.72
N ALA A 394 7.42 -11.08 -12.49
CA ALA A 394 7.43 -12.12 -11.45
C ALA A 394 6.03 -12.66 -11.16
N CYS A 395 5.01 -11.79 -11.10
CA CYS A 395 3.62 -12.19 -10.90
C CYS A 395 3.09 -13.03 -12.05
N VAL A 396 3.35 -12.65 -13.30
CA VAL A 396 2.94 -13.42 -14.48
C VAL A 396 3.62 -14.79 -14.49
N VAL A 397 4.93 -14.84 -14.19
CA VAL A 397 5.69 -16.10 -14.08
C VAL A 397 5.15 -16.98 -12.95
N ALA A 398 4.84 -16.37 -11.79
CA ALA A 398 4.26 -17.07 -10.65
C ALA A 398 2.95 -17.78 -11.01
N MET A 399 2.06 -17.07 -11.71
CA MET A 399 0.78 -17.61 -12.15
C MET A 399 0.95 -18.74 -13.17
N ALA A 400 1.82 -18.52 -14.17
CA ALA A 400 2.07 -19.53 -15.21
C ALA A 400 2.62 -20.82 -14.59
N LEU A 401 3.62 -20.71 -13.70
CA LEU A 401 4.19 -21.87 -13.01
C LEU A 401 3.17 -22.55 -12.09
N SER A 402 2.37 -21.77 -11.34
CA SER A 402 1.35 -22.32 -10.45
C SER A 402 0.32 -23.14 -11.24
N LEU A 403 -0.14 -22.63 -12.38
CA LEU A 403 -1.07 -23.34 -13.26
C LEU A 403 -0.44 -24.60 -13.85
N ILE A 404 0.82 -24.52 -14.33
CA ILE A 404 1.55 -25.67 -14.85
C ILE A 404 1.68 -26.75 -13.76
N PHE A 405 2.12 -26.37 -12.55
CA PHE A 405 2.26 -27.31 -11.44
C PHE A 405 0.94 -27.94 -11.03
N TYR A 406 -0.16 -27.17 -11.03
CA TYR A 406 -1.48 -27.70 -10.78
C TYR A 406 -1.93 -28.72 -11.83
N ILE A 407 -1.65 -28.46 -13.14
CA ILE A 407 -1.96 -29.39 -14.21
C ILE A 407 -1.12 -30.66 -14.09
N LEU A 408 0.19 -30.55 -13.84
CA LEU A 408 1.09 -31.69 -13.66
C LEU A 408 0.67 -32.55 -12.47
N ASP A 409 0.21 -31.91 -11.37
CA ASP A 409 -0.29 -32.60 -10.18
C ASP A 409 -1.56 -33.41 -10.51
N LYS A 410 -2.51 -32.80 -11.22
CA LYS A 410 -3.72 -33.50 -11.68
C LYS A 410 -3.42 -34.69 -12.59
N LEU A 411 -2.38 -34.55 -13.42
CA LEU A 411 -1.93 -35.63 -14.31
C LEU A 411 -1.07 -36.68 -13.58
N LYS A 412 -0.82 -36.50 -12.25
CA LYS A 412 0.03 -37.37 -11.43
C LYS A 412 1.48 -37.50 -11.96
N LEU A 413 1.98 -36.44 -12.60
CA LEU A 413 3.34 -36.37 -13.13
C LEU A 413 4.35 -35.74 -12.18
N THR A 414 3.91 -35.21 -11.03
CA THR A 414 4.77 -34.61 -10.01
C THR A 414 5.44 -35.71 -9.16
N ASN A 415 6.67 -35.44 -8.71
CA ASN A 415 7.38 -36.27 -7.76
C ASN A 415 7.02 -35.95 -6.28
N ASP A 416 6.24 -34.92 -6.02
CA ASP A 416 5.67 -34.56 -4.72
C ASP A 416 4.49 -35.51 -4.37
N ARG A 417 4.69 -36.81 -4.40
CA ARG A 417 3.65 -37.74 -3.97
C ARG A 417 3.48 -37.65 -2.47
N GLU A 418 2.24 -37.54 -2.02
CA GLU A 418 1.89 -37.67 -0.62
C GLU A 418 2.51 -38.94 -0.07
N ALA A 419 3.39 -38.79 0.97
CA ALA A 419 3.91 -39.89 1.74
C ALA A 419 2.86 -40.35 2.76
#